data_f4584d8d3392a0ea1068c7b362e0d5de
#
_entry.id   f4584d8d3392a0ea1068c7b362e0d5de
#
_cell.length_a   1.000
_cell.length_b   1.000
_cell.length_c   1.000
_cell.angle_alpha   90.00
_cell.angle_beta   90.00
_cell.angle_gamma   90.00
#
_symmetry.space_group_name_H-M   'P 1'
#
loop_
_entity.id
_entity.type
_entity.pdbx_description
1 polymer ?
#
loop_
_entity_poly.entity_id
_entity_poly.type
_entity_poly.pdbx_seq_one_letter_code
_entity_poly.pdbx_strand_id
1 'polypeptide(L)'
;FYGEMAPDTSYADVFRVKYVHDGAVVLLMPRSDAPDVPSDYVDLPKLHAVFHQSDEWSKLMECATVNDLNTHIQNGTIRELVRINEALHDRGYADIADKIVQKGAKAVLVAGPSSSGKTTSAHRISTQLRLQGCHPVMLSLDDYYIDRDKIERDENGEIDLENINTRDIQRFGSDLAALIRGEKVE
;
A
#
# COMPACT_ATOMS: atom_id res chain seq x y z
N PHE A 1 18.73 -6.40 -5.37
CA PHE A 1 18.63 -6.93 -6.74
C PHE A 1 18.76 -8.44 -6.67
N TYR A 2 17.85 -9.16 -7.32
CA TYR A 2 17.85 -10.61 -7.38
C TYR A 2 17.88 -11.02 -8.86
N GLY A 3 18.85 -11.86 -9.24
CA GLY A 3 19.03 -12.37 -10.59
C GLY A 3 20.06 -11.61 -11.44
N GLU A 4 20.15 -11.99 -12.69
CA GLU A 4 21.07 -11.41 -13.67
C GLU A 4 20.58 -10.02 -14.09
N MET A 5 21.51 -9.09 -14.20
CA MET A 5 21.26 -7.73 -14.69
C MET A 5 21.76 -7.58 -16.12
N ALA A 6 21.06 -6.80 -16.92
CA ALA A 6 21.54 -6.42 -18.25
C ALA A 6 22.88 -5.68 -18.13
N PRO A 7 23.88 -6.01 -18.98
CA PRO A 7 25.19 -5.39 -18.93
C PRO A 7 25.19 -3.87 -19.22
N ASP A 8 24.23 -3.43 -20.03
CA ASP A 8 24.05 -2.02 -20.40
C ASP A 8 22.62 -1.72 -20.86
N THR A 9 22.33 -0.47 -21.16
CA THR A 9 20.99 0.00 -21.52
C THR A 9 20.52 -0.42 -22.91
N SER A 10 21.37 -0.99 -23.78
CA SER A 10 20.98 -1.45 -25.11
C SER A 10 20.01 -2.64 -25.08
N TYR A 11 19.96 -3.34 -23.94
CA TYR A 11 19.00 -4.42 -23.70
C TYR A 11 17.60 -3.92 -23.35
N ALA A 12 17.44 -2.62 -23.08
CA ALA A 12 16.17 -1.99 -22.73
C ALA A 12 15.64 -1.16 -23.91
N ASP A 13 15.50 -1.77 -25.08
CA ASP A 13 15.13 -1.13 -26.35
C ASP A 13 13.62 -1.06 -26.58
N VAL A 14 12.86 -1.90 -25.85
CA VAL A 14 11.39 -1.94 -25.97
C VAL A 14 10.76 -1.11 -24.86
N PHE A 15 10.43 0.14 -25.15
CA PHE A 15 9.70 1.01 -24.23
C PHE A 15 8.91 2.08 -24.99
N ARG A 16 7.99 2.74 -24.28
CA ARG A 16 7.29 3.94 -24.76
C ARG A 16 7.31 5.00 -23.66
N VAL A 17 7.54 6.23 -24.06
CA VAL A 17 7.43 7.39 -23.17
C VAL A 17 6.09 8.08 -23.44
N LYS A 18 5.33 8.33 -22.39
CA LYS A 18 4.07 9.05 -22.44
C LYS A 18 4.11 10.23 -21.48
N TYR A 19 3.83 11.42 -22.00
CA TYR A 19 3.55 12.58 -21.17
C TYR A 19 2.11 12.48 -20.66
N VAL A 20 1.92 12.69 -19.38
CA VAL A 20 0.62 12.75 -18.72
C VAL A 20 0.43 14.12 -18.09
N HIS A 21 -0.77 14.41 -17.60
CA HIS A 21 -1.07 15.70 -16.96
C HIS A 21 -0.09 16.04 -15.82
N ASP A 22 -0.04 17.30 -15.44
CA ASP A 22 0.77 17.84 -14.32
C ASP A 22 2.29 17.67 -14.45
N GLY A 23 2.79 17.55 -15.69
CA GLY A 23 4.23 17.49 -15.95
C GLY A 23 4.85 16.12 -15.71
N ALA A 24 4.06 15.10 -15.41
CA ALA A 24 4.57 13.76 -15.22
C ALA A 24 4.86 13.05 -16.54
N VAL A 25 5.91 12.25 -16.55
CA VAL A 25 6.31 11.38 -17.66
C VAL A 25 6.25 9.94 -17.20
N VAL A 26 5.54 9.11 -17.93
CA VAL A 26 5.43 7.68 -17.66
C VAL A 26 6.26 6.90 -18.66
N LEU A 27 7.14 6.03 -18.14
CA LEU A 27 7.89 5.06 -18.91
C LEU A 27 7.12 3.75 -18.91
N LEU A 28 6.62 3.34 -20.07
CA LEU A 28 5.88 2.11 -20.29
C LEU A 28 6.84 1.01 -20.72
N MET A 29 7.08 0.07 -19.84
CA MET A 29 7.95 -1.09 -20.08
C MET A 29 7.11 -2.27 -20.62
N PRO A 30 7.71 -3.23 -21.33
CA PRO A 30 7.04 -4.45 -21.73
C PRO A 30 6.70 -5.31 -20.50
N ARG A 31 5.70 -6.17 -20.66
CA ARG A 31 5.35 -7.18 -19.66
C ARG A 31 6.11 -8.47 -19.95
N SER A 32 6.29 -9.33 -18.95
CA SER A 32 6.95 -10.62 -19.11
C SER A 32 6.23 -11.56 -20.08
N ASP A 33 4.91 -11.45 -20.19
CA ASP A 33 4.04 -12.19 -21.12
C ASP A 33 3.99 -11.57 -22.53
N ALA A 34 4.53 -10.38 -22.74
CA ALA A 34 4.61 -9.67 -24.02
C ALA A 34 5.89 -8.81 -24.09
N PRO A 35 7.08 -9.44 -24.18
CA PRO A 35 8.36 -8.72 -24.04
C PRO A 35 8.71 -7.80 -25.20
N ASP A 36 8.10 -8.00 -26.37
CA ASP A 36 8.40 -7.26 -27.60
C ASP A 36 7.53 -6.01 -27.79
N VAL A 37 6.61 -5.73 -26.87
CA VAL A 37 5.67 -4.62 -27.00
C VAL A 37 5.56 -3.85 -25.68
N PRO A 38 5.72 -2.51 -25.70
CA PRO A 38 5.49 -1.71 -24.50
C PRO A 38 4.05 -1.85 -24.01
N SER A 39 3.87 -1.93 -22.68
CA SER A 39 2.53 -2.00 -22.08
C SER A 39 1.67 -0.79 -22.42
N ASP A 40 0.34 -0.96 -22.37
CA ASP A 40 -0.58 0.15 -22.51
C ASP A 40 -0.62 0.98 -21.23
N TYR A 41 -0.82 2.28 -21.42
CA TYR A 41 -1.01 3.19 -20.28
C TYR A 41 -2.41 3.04 -19.70
N VAL A 42 -2.44 2.77 -18.41
CA VAL A 42 -3.67 2.81 -17.62
C VAL A 42 -3.60 4.02 -16.69
N ASP A 43 -4.57 4.92 -16.81
CA ASP A 43 -4.65 6.08 -15.91
C ASP A 43 -5.12 5.65 -14.52
N LEU A 44 -4.41 6.13 -13.50
CA LEU A 44 -4.69 5.86 -12.09
C LEU A 44 -4.95 7.18 -11.34
N PRO A 45 -6.07 7.86 -11.62
CA PRO A 45 -6.32 9.23 -11.14
C PRO A 45 -6.29 9.35 -9.61
N LYS A 46 -6.73 8.32 -8.89
CA LYS A 46 -6.67 8.32 -7.42
C LYS A 46 -5.23 8.27 -6.90
N LEU A 47 -4.38 7.49 -7.55
CA LEU A 47 -2.96 7.39 -7.20
C LEU A 47 -2.23 8.70 -7.50
N HIS A 48 -2.49 9.28 -8.67
CA HIS A 48 -1.95 10.59 -9.06
C HIS A 48 -2.36 11.68 -8.08
N ALA A 49 -3.61 11.72 -7.65
CA ALA A 49 -4.10 12.67 -6.66
C ALA A 49 -3.37 12.55 -5.31
N VAL A 50 -3.06 11.33 -4.87
CA VAL A 50 -2.31 11.10 -3.62
C VAL A 50 -0.86 11.56 -3.75
N PHE A 51 -0.20 11.28 -4.88
CA PHE A 51 1.16 11.77 -5.13
C PHE A 51 1.21 13.30 -5.19
N HIS A 52 0.28 13.92 -5.89
CA HIS A 52 0.19 15.39 -5.96
C HIS A 52 -0.04 16.00 -4.57
N GLN A 53 -0.94 15.43 -3.77
CA GLN A 53 -1.17 15.86 -2.39
C GLN A 53 0.09 15.76 -1.54
N SER A 54 0.86 14.66 -1.69
CA SER A 54 2.13 14.47 -0.97
C SER A 54 3.18 15.50 -1.37
N ASP A 55 3.28 15.82 -2.67
CA ASP A 55 4.20 16.82 -3.18
C ASP A 55 3.86 18.24 -2.68
N GLU A 56 2.58 18.64 -2.77
CA GLU A 56 2.10 19.91 -2.22
C GLU A 56 2.36 20.01 -0.72
N TRP A 57 2.17 18.91 0.00
CA TRP A 57 2.45 18.85 1.41
C TRP A 57 3.94 19.03 1.73
N SER A 58 4.81 18.37 0.98
CA SER A 58 6.27 18.50 1.14
C SER A 58 6.74 19.93 0.89
N LYS A 59 6.14 20.62 -0.08
CA LYS A 59 6.41 22.04 -0.35
C LYS A 59 5.93 22.93 0.79
N LEU A 60 4.71 22.70 1.30
CA LEU A 60 4.15 23.47 2.41
C LEU A 60 5.01 23.35 3.68
N MET A 61 5.61 22.19 3.89
CA MET A 61 6.49 21.88 5.02
C MET A 61 7.93 22.34 4.81
N GLU A 62 8.24 22.94 3.65
CA GLU A 62 9.61 23.32 3.27
C GLU A 62 10.61 22.16 3.41
N CYS A 63 10.16 20.94 3.15
CA CYS A 63 10.92 19.70 3.28
C CYS A 63 10.64 18.75 2.10
N ALA A 64 10.95 19.21 0.89
CA ALA A 64 10.77 18.44 -0.35
C ALA A 64 11.99 17.58 -0.71
N THR A 65 13.16 17.90 -0.17
CA THR A 65 14.43 17.22 -0.47
C THR A 65 15.16 16.76 0.80
N VAL A 66 16.11 15.84 0.62
CA VAL A 66 17.00 15.42 1.72
C VAL A 66 17.80 16.62 2.27
N ASN A 67 18.15 17.57 1.41
CA ASN A 67 18.85 18.79 1.85
C ASN A 67 17.99 19.64 2.80
N ASP A 68 16.71 19.78 2.50
CA ASP A 68 15.77 20.49 3.37
C ASP A 68 15.63 19.78 4.73
N LEU A 69 15.53 18.44 4.71
CA LEU A 69 15.52 17.64 5.93
C LEU A 69 16.79 17.86 6.76
N ASN A 70 17.96 17.87 6.13
CA ASN A 70 19.22 18.14 6.80
C ASN A 70 19.26 19.58 7.38
N THR A 71 18.64 20.55 6.69
CA THR A 71 18.50 21.91 7.18
C THR A 71 17.63 21.98 8.44
N HIS A 72 16.52 21.25 8.48
CA HIS A 72 15.69 21.13 9.69
C HIS A 72 16.46 20.51 10.86
N ILE A 73 17.30 19.49 10.58
CA ILE A 73 18.16 18.88 11.61
C ILE A 73 19.18 19.88 12.15
N GLN A 74 19.89 20.60 11.28
CA GLN A 74 20.90 21.58 11.66
C GLN A 74 20.32 22.74 12.44
N ASN A 75 19.12 23.20 12.07
CA ASN A 75 18.40 24.30 12.73
C ASN A 75 17.66 23.85 14.01
N GLY A 76 17.64 22.56 14.34
CA GLY A 76 16.95 22.01 15.51
C GLY A 76 15.42 21.97 15.39
N THR A 77 14.85 22.22 14.20
CA THR A 77 13.40 22.24 13.94
C THR A 77 12.82 20.88 13.55
N ILE A 78 13.65 19.85 13.47
CA ILE A 78 13.24 18.49 13.07
C ILE A 78 12.10 17.91 13.93
N ARG A 79 12.08 18.21 15.24
CA ARG A 79 11.02 17.71 16.13
C ARG A 79 9.65 18.33 15.82
N GLU A 80 9.64 19.58 15.39
CA GLU A 80 8.42 20.25 14.96
C GLU A 80 7.92 19.66 13.64
N LEU A 81 8.80 19.48 12.69
CA LEU A 81 8.48 18.79 11.41
C LEU A 81 7.84 17.42 11.66
N VAL A 82 8.42 16.60 12.55
CA VAL A 82 7.86 15.28 12.91
C VAL A 82 6.45 15.41 13.48
N ARG A 83 6.24 16.32 14.46
CA ARG A 83 4.92 16.53 15.09
C ARG A 83 3.85 16.93 14.10
N ILE A 84 4.19 17.80 13.15
CA ILE A 84 3.25 18.26 12.13
C ILE A 84 2.90 17.12 11.18
N ASN A 85 3.88 16.32 10.77
CA ASN A 85 3.63 15.14 9.93
C ASN A 85 2.78 14.08 10.63
N GLU A 86 3.03 13.83 11.92
CA GLU A 86 2.19 12.91 12.71
C GLU A 86 0.74 13.42 12.81
N ALA A 87 0.55 14.71 13.08
CA ALA A 87 -0.79 15.33 13.12
C ALA A 87 -1.51 15.25 11.77
N LEU A 88 -0.79 15.42 10.66
CA LEU A 88 -1.34 15.26 9.32
C LEU A 88 -1.81 13.83 9.08
N HIS A 89 -0.99 12.84 9.43
CA HIS A 89 -1.36 11.44 9.30
C HIS A 89 -2.60 11.10 10.15
N ASP A 90 -2.65 11.57 11.39
CA ASP A 90 -3.82 11.35 12.26
C ASP A 90 -5.10 11.95 11.67
N ARG A 91 -5.01 13.15 11.09
CA ARG A 91 -6.13 13.76 10.37
C ARG A 91 -6.55 12.92 9.17
N GLY A 92 -5.61 12.42 8.37
CA GLY A 92 -5.90 11.54 7.24
C GLY A 92 -6.62 10.25 7.68
N TYR A 93 -6.21 9.65 8.80
CA TYR A 93 -6.90 8.48 9.35
C TYR A 93 -8.31 8.81 9.87
N ALA A 94 -8.51 9.98 10.45
CA ALA A 94 -9.84 10.45 10.85
C ALA A 94 -10.75 10.61 9.62
N ASP A 95 -10.27 11.27 8.55
CA ASP A 95 -11.02 11.42 7.30
C ASP A 95 -11.39 10.08 6.65
N ILE A 96 -10.52 9.08 6.78
CA ILE A 96 -10.80 7.70 6.31
C ILE A 96 -11.90 7.07 7.18
N ALA A 97 -11.81 7.19 8.50
CA ALA A 97 -12.80 6.66 9.42
C ALA A 97 -14.18 7.27 9.18
N ASP A 98 -14.25 8.59 8.96
CA ASP A 98 -15.48 9.30 8.61
C ASP A 98 -16.12 8.71 7.34
N LYS A 99 -15.31 8.50 6.29
CA LYS A 99 -15.77 7.90 5.04
C LYS A 99 -16.29 6.46 5.23
N ILE A 100 -15.63 5.68 6.09
CA ILE A 100 -16.06 4.30 6.42
C ILE A 100 -17.44 4.33 7.07
N VAL A 101 -17.64 5.18 8.07
CA VAL A 101 -18.91 5.32 8.79
C VAL A 101 -20.02 5.84 7.88
N GLN A 102 -19.74 6.90 7.10
CA GLN A 102 -20.69 7.47 6.15
C GLN A 102 -21.17 6.45 5.10
N LYS A 103 -20.29 5.57 4.65
CA LYS A 103 -20.64 4.49 3.70
C LYS A 103 -21.35 3.31 4.36
N GLY A 104 -21.38 3.21 5.67
CA GLY A 104 -21.85 2.03 6.39
C GLY A 104 -21.08 0.76 6.06
N ALA A 105 -19.77 0.89 5.75
CA ALA A 105 -18.95 -0.23 5.32
C ALA A 105 -18.83 -1.27 6.45
N LYS A 106 -19.11 -2.54 6.12
CA LYS A 106 -19.02 -3.67 7.08
C LYS A 106 -17.63 -4.31 7.07
N ALA A 107 -16.90 -4.17 5.97
CA ALA A 107 -15.52 -4.64 5.84
C ALA A 107 -14.67 -3.56 5.15
N VAL A 108 -13.44 -3.43 5.60
CA VAL A 108 -12.44 -2.48 5.07
C VAL A 108 -11.18 -3.26 4.77
N LEU A 109 -10.75 -3.26 3.52
CA LEU A 109 -9.53 -3.93 3.08
C LEU A 109 -8.38 -2.93 3.04
N VAL A 110 -7.30 -3.23 3.76
CA VAL A 110 -6.06 -2.45 3.74
C VAL A 110 -5.00 -3.25 2.98
N ALA A 111 -4.69 -2.80 1.78
CA ALA A 111 -3.72 -3.44 0.91
C ALA A 111 -2.50 -2.53 0.66
N GLY A 112 -1.36 -3.15 0.38
CA GLY A 112 -0.12 -2.45 0.05
C GLY A 112 1.08 -3.41 0.05
N PRO A 113 2.23 -2.99 -0.47
CA PRO A 113 3.43 -3.82 -0.50
C PRO A 113 3.95 -4.16 0.90
N SER A 114 4.92 -5.07 0.98
CA SER A 114 5.58 -5.40 2.25
C SER A 114 6.21 -4.15 2.86
N SER A 115 6.20 -4.04 4.17
CA SER A 115 6.75 -2.91 4.93
C SER A 115 6.14 -1.52 4.63
N SER A 116 4.99 -1.46 3.94
CA SER A 116 4.30 -0.19 3.63
C SER A 116 3.51 0.42 4.80
N GLY A 117 3.52 -0.21 5.97
CA GLY A 117 2.79 0.26 7.13
C GLY A 117 1.30 -0.12 7.17
N LYS A 118 0.86 -1.16 6.44
CA LYS A 118 -0.53 -1.65 6.44
C LYS A 118 -1.09 -1.85 7.85
N THR A 119 -0.38 -2.63 8.65
CA THR A 119 -0.80 -2.94 10.03
C THR A 119 -0.89 -1.69 10.90
N THR A 120 0.10 -0.81 10.81
CA THR A 120 0.09 0.46 11.54
C THR A 120 -1.09 1.33 11.13
N SER A 121 -1.35 1.45 9.83
CA SER A 121 -2.49 2.21 9.29
C SER A 121 -3.83 1.62 9.74
N ALA A 122 -3.97 0.29 9.70
CA ALA A 122 -5.17 -0.40 10.15
C ALA A 122 -5.44 -0.13 11.64
N HIS A 123 -4.40 -0.19 12.51
CA HIS A 123 -4.54 0.17 13.92
C HIS A 123 -4.94 1.64 14.14
N ARG A 124 -4.34 2.56 13.39
CA ARG A 124 -4.68 3.99 13.48
C ARG A 124 -6.13 4.26 13.04
N ILE A 125 -6.57 3.66 11.93
CA ILE A 125 -7.97 3.73 11.46
C ILE A 125 -8.91 3.11 12.50
N SER A 126 -8.56 1.95 13.06
CA SER A 126 -9.34 1.31 14.14
C SER A 126 -9.50 2.24 15.35
N THR A 127 -8.46 2.96 15.73
CA THR A 127 -8.53 3.94 16.82
C THR A 127 -9.53 5.06 16.50
N GLN A 128 -9.49 5.63 15.30
CA GLN A 128 -10.41 6.67 14.87
C GLN A 128 -11.86 6.17 14.80
N LEU A 129 -12.09 4.94 14.35
CA LEU A 129 -13.42 4.32 14.36
C LEU A 129 -13.98 4.11 15.78
N ARG A 130 -13.10 3.74 16.73
CA ARG A 130 -13.50 3.60 18.14
C ARG A 130 -13.89 4.94 18.77
N LEU A 131 -13.26 6.04 18.40
CA LEU A 131 -13.68 7.38 18.82
C LEU A 131 -15.09 7.73 18.34
N GLN A 132 -15.57 7.12 17.27
CA GLN A 132 -16.93 7.27 16.73
C GLN A 132 -17.91 6.21 17.25
N GLY A 133 -17.52 5.43 18.27
CA GLY A 133 -18.36 4.40 18.87
C GLY A 133 -18.44 3.08 18.10
N CYS A 134 -17.62 2.89 17.06
CA CYS A 134 -17.50 1.63 16.36
C CYS A 134 -16.60 0.65 17.13
N HIS A 135 -16.82 -0.65 16.90
CA HIS A 135 -16.00 -1.72 17.48
C HIS A 135 -15.38 -2.58 16.36
N PRO A 136 -14.37 -2.06 15.64
CA PRO A 136 -13.75 -2.81 14.55
C PRO A 136 -12.98 -4.02 15.07
N VAL A 137 -13.10 -5.14 14.36
CA VAL A 137 -12.29 -6.34 14.53
C VAL A 137 -11.24 -6.35 13.43
N MET A 138 -9.99 -6.60 13.81
CA MET A 138 -8.89 -6.69 12.86
C MET A 138 -8.63 -8.15 12.52
N LEU A 139 -8.59 -8.46 11.23
CA LEU A 139 -8.18 -9.75 10.68
C LEU A 139 -6.93 -9.55 9.84
N SER A 140 -5.91 -10.37 10.07
CA SER A 140 -4.74 -10.44 9.19
C SER A 140 -4.85 -11.67 8.29
N LEU A 141 -4.64 -11.51 6.99
CA LEU A 141 -4.52 -12.65 6.09
C LEU A 141 -3.31 -13.53 6.42
N ASP A 142 -2.34 -13.00 7.16
CA ASP A 142 -1.17 -13.76 7.60
C ASP A 142 -1.52 -14.80 8.70
N ASP A 143 -2.65 -14.62 9.39
CA ASP A 143 -3.14 -15.60 10.39
C ASP A 143 -3.79 -16.83 9.73
N TYR A 144 -4.01 -16.78 8.42
CA TYR A 144 -4.66 -17.83 7.61
C TYR A 144 -3.70 -18.63 6.74
N TYR A 145 -2.39 -18.54 6.95
CA TYR A 145 -1.46 -19.42 6.25
C TYR A 145 -1.75 -20.88 6.58
N ILE A 146 -1.78 -21.73 5.55
CA ILE A 146 -1.83 -23.18 5.73
C ILE A 146 -0.43 -23.71 6.08
N ASP A 147 -0.38 -24.90 6.68
CA ASP A 147 0.87 -25.54 7.04
C ASP A 147 1.76 -25.70 5.80
N ARG A 148 3.05 -25.44 5.94
CA ARG A 148 4.01 -25.47 4.82
C ARG A 148 4.10 -26.80 4.09
N ASP A 149 3.83 -27.90 4.77
CA ASP A 149 3.79 -29.25 4.21
C ASP A 149 2.56 -29.51 3.32
N LYS A 150 1.54 -28.67 3.41
CA LYS A 150 0.31 -28.71 2.59
C LYS A 150 0.33 -27.75 1.40
N ILE A 151 1.33 -26.86 1.33
CA ILE A 151 1.46 -25.90 0.23
C ILE A 151 2.04 -26.62 -0.99
N GLU A 152 1.39 -26.46 -2.14
CA GLU A 152 1.91 -26.94 -3.42
C GLU A 152 3.22 -26.24 -3.77
N ARG A 153 4.18 -27.03 -4.23
CA ARG A 153 5.47 -26.53 -4.70
C ARG A 153 5.44 -26.33 -6.20
N ASP A 154 6.20 -25.36 -6.67
CA ASP A 154 6.39 -25.15 -8.10
C ASP A 154 7.24 -26.28 -8.75
N GLU A 155 7.46 -26.16 -10.07
CA GLU A 155 8.26 -27.12 -10.85
C GLU A 155 9.72 -27.24 -10.37
N ASN A 156 10.23 -26.25 -9.64
CA ASN A 156 11.57 -26.21 -9.04
C ASN A 156 11.58 -26.72 -7.59
N GLY A 157 10.41 -27.06 -7.03
CA GLY A 157 10.26 -27.49 -5.64
C GLY A 157 10.22 -26.34 -4.63
N GLU A 158 10.08 -25.10 -5.10
CA GLU A 158 9.98 -23.89 -4.25
C GLU A 158 8.52 -23.58 -3.91
N ILE A 159 8.33 -22.85 -2.81
CA ILE A 159 7.01 -22.37 -2.36
C ILE A 159 6.94 -20.87 -2.64
N ASP A 160 5.99 -20.46 -3.47
CA ASP A 160 5.62 -19.06 -3.65
C ASP A 160 4.68 -18.62 -2.51
N LEU A 161 5.24 -18.04 -1.46
CA LEU A 161 4.48 -17.54 -0.30
C LEU A 161 3.57 -16.35 -0.63
N GLU A 162 3.76 -15.69 -1.75
CA GLU A 162 2.89 -14.59 -2.22
C GLU A 162 1.60 -15.11 -2.88
N ASN A 163 1.57 -16.40 -3.26
CA ASN A 163 0.41 -17.02 -3.88
C ASN A 163 -0.77 -17.07 -2.90
N ILE A 164 -1.96 -16.70 -3.37
CA ILE A 164 -3.20 -16.73 -2.58
C ILE A 164 -3.55 -18.12 -2.05
N ASN A 165 -3.16 -19.19 -2.78
CA ASN A 165 -3.41 -20.56 -2.40
C ASN A 165 -2.56 -21.05 -1.21
N THR A 166 -1.64 -20.22 -0.71
CA THR A 166 -0.91 -20.49 0.53
C THR A 166 -1.72 -20.17 1.78
N ARG A 167 -2.93 -19.64 1.61
CA ARG A 167 -3.83 -19.23 2.68
C ARG A 167 -5.14 -20.00 2.62
N ASP A 168 -5.71 -20.28 3.78
CA ASP A 168 -7.07 -20.86 3.90
C ASP A 168 -8.14 -19.79 3.63
N ILE A 169 -8.38 -19.55 2.34
CA ILE A 169 -9.34 -18.54 1.89
C ILE A 169 -10.77 -18.93 2.25
N GLN A 170 -11.08 -20.22 2.36
CA GLN A 170 -12.41 -20.70 2.76
C GLN A 170 -12.69 -20.36 4.22
N ARG A 171 -11.73 -20.65 5.10
CA ARG A 171 -11.81 -20.29 6.51
C ARG A 171 -11.90 -18.77 6.68
N PHE A 172 -11.01 -18.00 6.03
CA PHE A 172 -11.07 -16.54 6.05
C PHE A 172 -12.44 -16.00 5.64
N GLY A 173 -13.01 -16.50 4.54
CA GLY A 173 -14.32 -16.08 4.06
C GLY A 173 -15.45 -16.42 5.04
N SER A 174 -15.38 -17.60 5.67
CA SER A 174 -16.34 -18.04 6.69
C SER A 174 -16.29 -17.14 7.94
N ASP A 175 -15.08 -16.87 8.45
CA ASP A 175 -14.85 -16.03 9.63
C ASP A 175 -15.29 -14.59 9.39
N LEU A 176 -14.94 -14.03 8.23
CA LEU A 176 -15.39 -12.70 7.84
C LEU A 176 -16.92 -12.62 7.77
N ALA A 177 -17.57 -13.62 7.17
CA ALA A 177 -19.04 -13.66 7.09
C ALA A 177 -19.70 -13.78 8.48
N ALA A 178 -19.12 -14.58 9.37
CA ALA A 178 -19.58 -14.72 10.75
C ALA A 178 -19.45 -13.41 11.53
N LEU A 179 -18.33 -12.73 11.43
CA LEU A 179 -18.10 -11.42 12.06
C LEU A 179 -19.08 -10.35 11.53
N ILE A 180 -19.37 -10.33 10.23
CA ILE A 180 -20.36 -9.40 9.64
C ILE A 180 -21.76 -9.65 10.22
N ARG A 181 -22.11 -10.89 10.60
CA ARG A 181 -23.35 -11.24 11.30
C ARG A 181 -23.32 -10.96 12.80
N GLY A 182 -22.16 -10.58 13.35
CA GLY A 182 -21.99 -10.33 14.79
C GLY A 182 -21.70 -11.58 15.61
N GLU A 183 -21.31 -12.67 14.97
CA GLU A 183 -20.92 -13.93 15.60
C GLU A 183 -19.46 -13.86 16.08
N LYS A 184 -19.09 -14.72 17.02
CA LYS A 184 -17.70 -14.88 17.45
C LYS A 184 -17.01 -15.86 16.54
N VAL A 185 -15.74 -15.58 16.24
CA VAL A 185 -14.81 -16.50 15.54
C VAL A 185 -13.62 -16.79 16.44
N GLU A 186 -13.02 -17.98 16.26
CA GLU A 186 -11.83 -18.44 16.99
C GLU A 186 -10.57 -18.30 16.15
#